data_7ceb0f613839a7db7a157aaf15ea5d81
#
_entry.id   7ceb0f613839a7db7a157aaf15ea5d81
#
_cell.length_a   1.000
_cell.length_b   1.000
_cell.length_c   1.000
_cell.angle_alpha   90.00
_cell.angle_beta   90.00
_cell.angle_gamma   90.00
#
_symmetry.space_group_name_H-M   'P 1'
#
loop_
_entity.id
_entity.type
_entity.pdbx_description
1 polymer ?
#
loop_
_entity_poly.entity_id
_entity_poly.type
_entity_poly.pdbx_seq_one_letter_code
_entity_poly.pdbx_strand_id
1 'polypeptide(L)'
;MNGPRVIVVGGGLAGLAAATRIVESGLQVDLFSLVPVKRSHSVCAQGGINACNEVARQQGYSEDQHCDETLYGGDFLAHQAPVRTMTHWAPKIIDLL
;
A
#
# COMPACT_ATOMS: atom_id res chain seq x y z
N MET A 1 -9.57 -27.34 3.51
CA MET A 1 -9.24 -26.48 4.64
C MET A 1 -10.52 -25.96 5.28
N ASN A 2 -10.69 -26.19 6.58
CA ASN A 2 -11.94 -25.90 7.29
C ASN A 2 -11.78 -24.63 8.14
N GLY A 3 -11.52 -23.52 7.54
CA GLY A 3 -11.42 -22.25 8.23
C GLY A 3 -12.37 -21.22 7.65
N PRO A 4 -12.49 -20.07 8.28
CA PRO A 4 -13.24 -18.97 7.70
C PRO A 4 -12.70 -18.62 6.32
N ARG A 5 -13.62 -18.31 5.42
CA ARG A 5 -13.28 -17.81 4.09
C ARG A 5 -13.43 -16.31 4.09
N VAL A 6 -12.40 -15.60 3.65
CA VAL A 6 -12.40 -14.14 3.60
C VAL A 6 -12.62 -13.69 2.16
N ILE A 7 -13.50 -12.72 2.00
CA ILE A 7 -13.77 -12.13 0.69
C ILE A 7 -13.01 -10.80 0.60
N VAL A 8 -12.22 -10.64 -0.47
CA VAL A 8 -11.52 -9.39 -0.78
C VAL A 8 -12.12 -8.82 -2.06
N VAL A 9 -12.56 -7.60 -2.00
CA VAL A 9 -13.14 -6.91 -3.15
C VAL A 9 -12.17 -5.84 -3.64
N GLY A 10 -11.65 -6.04 -4.83
CA GLY A 10 -10.68 -5.15 -5.45
C GLY A 10 -9.36 -5.84 -5.76
N GLY A 11 -8.94 -5.86 -7.02
CA GLY A 11 -7.75 -6.55 -7.52
C GLY A 11 -6.54 -5.64 -7.71
N GLY A 12 -6.49 -4.49 -7.05
CA GLY A 12 -5.32 -3.61 -7.06
C GLY A 12 -4.30 -4.01 -6.00
N LEU A 13 -3.34 -3.15 -5.74
CA LEU A 13 -2.27 -3.43 -4.77
C LEU A 13 -2.80 -3.72 -3.37
N ALA A 14 -3.76 -2.93 -2.90
CA ALA A 14 -4.32 -3.11 -1.57
C ALA A 14 -5.02 -4.46 -1.42
N GLY A 15 -5.83 -4.83 -2.41
CA GLY A 15 -6.53 -6.12 -2.41
C GLY A 15 -5.56 -7.30 -2.48
N LEU A 16 -4.54 -7.21 -3.32
CA LEU A 16 -3.53 -8.26 -3.44
C LEU A 16 -2.70 -8.39 -2.17
N ALA A 17 -2.32 -7.28 -1.54
CA ALA A 17 -1.59 -7.29 -0.28
C ALA A 17 -2.43 -7.94 0.83
N ALA A 18 -3.71 -7.58 0.92
CA ALA A 18 -4.63 -8.18 1.89
C ALA A 18 -4.80 -9.68 1.63
N ALA A 19 -5.03 -10.07 0.38
CA ALA A 19 -5.20 -11.48 0.01
C ALA A 19 -3.96 -12.30 0.35
N THR A 20 -2.77 -11.79 0.04
CA THR A 20 -1.50 -12.44 0.37
C THR A 20 -1.38 -12.66 1.87
N ARG A 21 -1.66 -11.62 2.65
CA ARG A 21 -1.57 -11.71 4.12
C ARG A 21 -2.56 -12.71 4.70
N ILE A 22 -3.77 -12.75 4.15
CA ILE A 22 -4.80 -13.71 4.58
C ILE A 22 -4.36 -15.14 4.31
N VAL A 23 -3.83 -15.41 3.11
CA VAL A 23 -3.32 -16.75 2.74
C VAL A 23 -2.16 -17.16 3.63
N GLU A 24 -1.23 -16.25 3.89
CA GLU A 24 -0.11 -16.51 4.81
C GLU A 24 -0.56 -16.86 6.22
N SER A 25 -1.74 -16.36 6.62
CA SER A 25 -2.34 -16.69 7.92
C SER A 25 -3.06 -18.04 7.94
N GLY A 26 -3.07 -18.77 6.83
CA GLY A 26 -3.70 -20.08 6.73
C GLY A 26 -5.18 -20.06 6.44
N LEU A 27 -5.74 -18.92 6.10
CA LEU A 27 -7.14 -18.76 5.76
C LEU A 27 -7.35 -18.83 4.24
N GLN A 28 -8.56 -19.18 3.85
CA GLN A 28 -8.96 -19.13 2.44
C GLN A 28 -9.41 -17.73 2.08
N VAL A 29 -9.11 -17.32 0.84
CA VAL A 29 -9.51 -16.01 0.33
C VAL A 29 -10.14 -16.14 -1.04
N ASP A 30 -11.23 -15.41 -1.27
CA ASP A 30 -11.82 -15.21 -2.58
C ASP A 30 -11.64 -13.73 -2.94
N LEU A 31 -10.94 -13.49 -4.05
CA LEU A 31 -10.70 -12.13 -4.54
C LEU A 31 -11.63 -11.85 -5.71
N PHE A 32 -12.42 -10.79 -5.60
CA PHE A 32 -13.32 -10.33 -6.66
C PHE A 32 -12.80 -9.01 -7.21
N SER A 33 -12.70 -8.92 -8.53
CA SER A 33 -12.23 -7.72 -9.19
C SER A 33 -13.16 -7.39 -10.37
N LEU A 34 -13.45 -6.10 -10.51
CA LEU A 34 -14.31 -5.63 -11.61
C LEU A 34 -13.63 -5.81 -12.97
N VAL A 35 -12.32 -5.72 -12.99
CA VAL A 35 -11.48 -5.94 -14.17
C VAL A 35 -10.43 -6.99 -13.84
N PRO A 36 -9.82 -7.67 -14.84
CA PRO A 36 -8.70 -8.56 -14.58
C PRO A 36 -7.60 -7.84 -13.78
N VAL A 37 -6.98 -8.54 -12.82
CA VAL A 37 -5.95 -7.95 -11.95
C VAL A 37 -4.86 -7.26 -12.78
N LYS A 38 -4.46 -7.85 -13.90
CA LYS A 38 -3.44 -7.28 -14.79
C LYS A 38 -3.86 -5.97 -15.46
N ARG A 39 -5.12 -5.58 -15.36
CA ARG A 39 -5.66 -4.33 -15.89
C ARG A 39 -6.06 -3.36 -14.80
N SER A 40 -5.73 -3.65 -13.54
CA SER A 40 -6.01 -2.74 -12.43
C SER A 40 -5.23 -1.43 -12.58
N HIS A 41 -5.72 -0.38 -11.95
CA HIS A 41 -5.02 0.91 -11.96
C HIS A 41 -3.61 0.80 -11.38
N SER A 42 -3.42 -0.08 -10.39
CA SER A 42 -2.09 -0.31 -9.82
C SER A 42 -1.09 -0.82 -10.84
N VAL A 43 -1.52 -1.75 -11.70
CA VAL A 43 -0.65 -2.29 -12.76
C VAL A 43 -0.41 -1.25 -13.85
N CYS A 44 -1.38 -0.40 -14.13
CA CYS A 44 -1.27 0.65 -15.15
C CYS A 44 -0.48 1.87 -14.68
N ALA A 45 -0.16 1.98 -13.40
CA ALA A 45 0.62 3.07 -12.86
C ALA A 45 2.04 3.04 -13.42
N GLN A 46 2.53 4.21 -13.85
CA GLN A 46 3.85 4.34 -14.48
C GLN A 46 4.80 5.23 -13.68
N GLY A 47 4.33 5.84 -12.61
CA GLY A 47 5.15 6.65 -11.72
C GLY A 47 6.00 5.80 -10.80
N GLY A 48 6.93 6.45 -10.13
CA GLY A 48 7.71 5.80 -9.08
C GLY A 48 6.92 5.66 -7.79
N ILE A 49 7.56 5.00 -6.84
CA ILE A 49 7.04 4.86 -5.48
C ILE A 49 7.95 5.65 -4.56
N ASN A 50 7.37 6.49 -3.70
CA ASN A 50 8.13 7.26 -2.73
C ASN A 50 8.05 6.61 -1.35
N ALA A 51 9.19 6.55 -0.67
CA ALA A 51 9.27 6.06 0.71
C ALA A 51 10.55 6.59 1.35
N CYS A 52 10.49 6.84 2.66
CA CYS A 52 11.66 7.25 3.43
C CYS A 52 12.47 6.01 3.85
N ASN A 53 13.08 5.34 2.88
CA ASN A 53 13.95 4.18 3.14
C ASN A 53 15.34 4.63 3.64
N GLU A 54 16.22 3.66 3.91
CA GLU A 54 17.55 3.96 4.45
C GLU A 54 18.37 4.87 3.52
N VAL A 55 18.30 4.64 2.21
CA VAL A 55 19.03 5.47 1.24
C VAL A 55 18.53 6.91 1.30
N ALA A 56 17.22 7.10 1.35
CA ALA A 56 16.61 8.43 1.44
C ALA A 56 16.99 9.11 2.76
N ARG A 57 17.00 8.37 3.87
CA ARG A 57 17.42 8.91 5.19
C ARG A 57 18.86 9.39 5.16
N GLN A 58 19.74 8.65 4.53
CA GLN A 58 21.15 9.05 4.38
C GLN A 58 21.30 10.35 3.59
N GLN A 59 20.34 10.66 2.74
CA GLN A 59 20.28 11.90 1.97
C GLN A 59 19.53 13.03 2.69
N GLY A 60 19.14 12.80 3.94
CA GLY A 60 18.46 13.80 4.77
C GLY A 60 16.94 13.80 4.71
N TYR A 61 16.34 12.85 4.02
CA TYR A 61 14.89 12.72 3.98
C TYR A 61 14.34 12.10 5.27
N SER A 62 13.12 12.44 5.66
CA SER A 62 12.50 11.92 6.87
C SER A 62 11.04 11.52 6.62
N GLU A 63 10.50 10.67 7.52
CA GLU A 63 9.07 10.33 7.47
C GLU A 63 8.19 11.56 7.63
N ASP A 64 8.59 12.48 8.50
CA ASP A 64 7.86 13.74 8.70
C ASP A 64 7.82 14.56 7.42
N GLN A 65 8.95 14.66 6.72
CA GLN A 65 9.01 15.36 5.45
C GLN A 65 8.12 14.68 4.41
N HIS A 66 8.14 13.36 4.32
CA HIS A 66 7.27 12.61 3.41
C HIS A 66 5.78 12.88 3.72
N CYS A 67 5.42 12.88 5.00
CA CYS A 67 4.07 13.18 5.46
C CYS A 67 3.66 14.62 5.07
N ASP A 68 4.52 15.59 5.34
CA ASP A 68 4.27 16.99 5.04
C ASP A 68 4.11 17.23 3.54
N GLU A 69 4.97 16.64 2.73
CA GLU A 69 4.90 16.75 1.27
C GLU A 69 3.61 16.13 0.72
N THR A 70 3.17 15.02 1.30
CA THR A 70 1.92 14.36 0.90
C THR A 70 0.72 15.24 1.22
N LEU A 71 0.69 15.82 2.42
CA LEU A 71 -0.39 16.72 2.83
C LEU A 71 -0.40 18.00 1.97
N TYR A 72 0.75 18.58 1.74
CA TYR A 72 0.90 19.78 0.91
C TYR A 72 0.45 19.50 -0.53
N GLY A 73 0.89 18.39 -1.11
CA GLY A 73 0.51 18.00 -2.47
C GLY A 73 -0.99 17.76 -2.64
N GLY A 74 -1.68 17.42 -1.58
CA GLY A 74 -3.13 17.26 -1.55
C GLY A 74 -3.89 18.50 -1.13
N ASP A 75 -3.26 19.68 -1.12
CA ASP A 75 -3.85 20.95 -0.68
C ASP A 75 -4.43 20.88 0.75
N PHE A 76 -3.81 20.07 1.60
CA PHE A 76 -4.25 19.85 3.00
C PHE A 76 -5.68 19.30 3.13
N LEU A 77 -6.22 18.72 2.06
CA LEU A 77 -7.54 18.08 2.09
C LEU A 77 -7.49 16.65 2.60
N ALA A 78 -6.31 16.04 2.60
CA ALA A 78 -6.15 14.66 3.05
C ALA A 78 -6.34 14.54 4.57
N HIS A 79 -6.86 13.38 4.98
CA HIS A 79 -6.96 13.05 6.40
C HIS A 79 -5.56 12.72 6.94
N GLN A 80 -5.12 13.46 7.95
CA GLN A 80 -3.74 13.41 8.46
C GLN A 80 -3.34 12.04 9.01
N ALA A 81 -4.20 11.42 9.81
CA ALA A 81 -3.86 10.17 10.47
C ALA A 81 -3.55 9.02 9.49
N PRO A 82 -4.36 8.76 8.46
CA PRO A 82 -4.00 7.79 7.42
C PRO A 82 -2.72 8.13 6.67
N VAL A 83 -2.47 9.41 6.38
CA VAL A 83 -1.23 9.84 5.71
C VAL A 83 -0.02 9.52 6.58
N ARG A 84 -0.09 9.82 7.86
CA ARG A 84 0.99 9.51 8.82
C ARG A 84 1.26 8.00 8.87
N THR A 85 0.21 7.20 8.93
CA THR A 85 0.33 5.74 8.93
C THR A 85 0.98 5.24 7.63
N MET A 86 0.54 5.75 6.48
CA MET A 86 1.09 5.38 5.19
C MET A 86 2.59 5.69 5.09
N THR A 87 3.00 6.90 5.47
CA THR A 87 4.40 7.31 5.37
C THR A 87 5.30 6.55 6.34
N HIS A 88 4.75 6.12 7.47
CA HIS A 88 5.48 5.29 8.44
C HIS A 88 5.72 3.88 7.89
N TRP A 89 4.72 3.26 7.29
CA TRP A 89 4.81 1.89 6.79
C TRP A 89 5.47 1.77 5.41
N ALA A 90 5.49 2.85 4.63
CA ALA A 90 6.01 2.82 3.26
C ALA A 90 7.42 2.23 3.15
N PRO A 91 8.41 2.60 4.00
CA PRO A 91 9.74 2.00 3.90
C PRO A 91 9.73 0.48 4.06
N LYS A 92 8.95 -0.02 5.02
CA LYS A 92 8.87 -1.46 5.29
C LYS A 92 8.21 -2.21 4.12
N ILE A 93 7.19 -1.61 3.52
CA ILE A 93 6.49 -2.21 2.38
C ILE A 93 7.44 -2.28 1.17
N ILE A 94 8.19 -1.24 0.91
CA ILE A 94 9.15 -1.21 -0.20
C ILE A 94 10.23 -2.28 0.00
N ASP A 95 10.71 -2.47 1.22
CA ASP A 95 11.73 -3.47 1.51
C ASP A 95 11.21 -4.90 1.30
N LEU A 96 9.89 -5.13 1.34
CA LEU A 96 9.28 -6.43 1.08
C LEU A 96 9.12 -6.71 -0.42
N LEU A 97 9.19 -5.72 -1.26
CA LEU A 97 9.06 -5.86 -2.69
C LEU A 97 10.41 -6.16 -3.33
#